data_984d78c1244318ab961c6d830ae3e37a
#
_entry.id   984d78c1244318ab961c6d830ae3e37a
#
_cell.length_a   1.000
_cell.length_b   1.000
_cell.length_c   1.000
_cell.angle_alpha   90.00
_cell.angle_beta   90.00
_cell.angle_gamma   90.00
#
_symmetry.space_group_name_H-M   'P 1'
#
loop_
_entity.id
_entity.type
_entity.pdbx_description
1 polymer ?
#
loop_
_entity_poly.entity_id
_entity_poly.type
_entity_poly.pdbx_seq_one_letter_code
_entity_poly.pdbx_strand_id
1 'polypeptide(L)'
;MVEISVSYAGHKKCDLRHPEGATIRTDAPRDIGGDASAFSPTDLVGAGLASCILTTMAMFAERHGIDLSGATAKVEKHMSTPPAPRRIARLPVVVMIPAGRVPTQMRERLEKAGNACPVHASLHPEIEAPIEYRYG
;
A
#
# COMPACT_ATOMS: atom_id res chain seq x y z
N MET A 1 10.79 -17.89 1.61
CA MET A 1 10.33 -17.69 0.23
C MET A 1 8.81 -17.93 0.18
N VAL A 2 8.06 -17.06 -0.49
CA VAL A 2 6.62 -17.21 -0.68
C VAL A 2 6.37 -17.36 -2.18
N GLU A 3 5.73 -18.46 -2.58
CA GLU A 3 5.38 -18.70 -3.99
C GLU A 3 3.91 -18.39 -4.20
N ILE A 4 3.62 -17.39 -5.02
CA ILE A 4 2.27 -16.97 -5.34
C ILE A 4 1.91 -17.50 -6.72
N SER A 5 0.74 -18.14 -6.85
CA SER A 5 0.25 -18.63 -8.14
C SER A 5 -0.71 -17.63 -8.75
N VAL A 6 -0.57 -17.38 -10.05
CA VAL A 6 -1.45 -16.48 -10.78
C VAL A 6 -1.91 -17.18 -12.06
N SER A 7 -3.22 -17.16 -12.30
CA SER A 7 -3.79 -17.69 -13.54
C SER A 7 -4.61 -16.61 -14.25
N TYR A 8 -4.47 -16.52 -15.57
CA TYR A 8 -5.28 -15.63 -16.38
C TYR A 8 -6.66 -16.22 -16.62
N ALA A 9 -7.69 -15.49 -16.22
CA ALA A 9 -9.08 -15.93 -16.31
C ALA A 9 -9.82 -15.43 -17.55
N GLY A 10 -9.14 -14.68 -18.42
CA GLY A 10 -9.77 -14.02 -19.57
C GLY A 10 -10.31 -12.62 -19.22
N HIS A 11 -10.60 -11.82 -20.24
CA HIS A 11 -11.16 -10.47 -20.10
C HIS A 11 -10.32 -9.55 -19.21
N LYS A 12 -9.00 -9.70 -19.25
CA LYS A 12 -8.02 -8.90 -18.47
C LYS A 12 -8.16 -9.10 -16.96
N LYS A 13 -8.63 -10.28 -16.55
CA LYS A 13 -8.76 -10.68 -15.14
C LYS A 13 -7.78 -11.80 -14.81
N CYS A 14 -7.22 -11.75 -13.61
CA CYS A 14 -6.36 -12.81 -13.09
C CYS A 14 -6.85 -13.27 -11.72
N ASP A 15 -6.67 -14.54 -11.44
CA ASP A 15 -6.92 -15.11 -10.12
C ASP A 15 -5.56 -15.38 -9.45
N LEU A 16 -5.39 -14.84 -8.25
CA LEU A 16 -4.16 -14.93 -7.47
C LEU A 16 -4.42 -15.81 -6.26
N ARG A 17 -3.47 -16.70 -5.96
CA ARG A 17 -3.59 -17.63 -4.82
C ARG A 17 -2.32 -17.59 -3.98
N HIS A 18 -2.51 -17.38 -2.69
CA HIS A 18 -1.46 -17.50 -1.69
C HIS A 18 -1.30 -18.98 -1.31
N PRO A 19 -0.08 -19.46 -1.00
CA PRO A 19 0.13 -20.87 -0.63
C PRO A 19 -0.68 -21.33 0.59
N GLU A 20 -1.07 -20.41 1.46
CA GLU A 20 -1.90 -20.73 2.63
C GLU A 20 -3.40 -20.58 2.40
N GLY A 21 -3.81 -20.38 1.15
CA GLY A 21 -5.21 -20.48 0.74
C GLY A 21 -5.92 -19.17 0.42
N ALA A 22 -5.40 -18.02 0.82
CA ALA A 22 -6.02 -16.73 0.48
C ALA A 22 -6.04 -16.54 -1.04
N THR A 23 -7.14 -16.02 -1.55
CA THR A 23 -7.31 -15.73 -2.98
C THR A 23 -7.82 -14.32 -3.18
N ILE A 24 -7.35 -13.68 -4.24
CA ILE A 24 -7.87 -12.40 -4.71
C ILE A 24 -7.92 -12.41 -6.24
N ARG A 25 -8.69 -11.49 -6.81
CA ARG A 25 -8.77 -11.32 -8.26
C ARG A 25 -8.28 -9.93 -8.63
N THR A 26 -7.63 -9.81 -9.78
CA THR A 26 -7.33 -8.52 -10.39
C THR A 26 -8.17 -8.30 -11.63
N ASP A 27 -8.40 -7.04 -11.96
CA ASP A 27 -9.07 -6.63 -13.20
C ASP A 27 -8.39 -5.36 -13.72
N ALA A 28 -8.32 -5.24 -15.03
CA ALA A 28 -7.78 -4.03 -15.63
C ALA A 28 -8.73 -2.84 -15.39
N PRO A 29 -8.19 -1.62 -15.31
CA PRO A 29 -9.02 -0.42 -15.21
C PRO A 29 -9.76 -0.17 -16.55
N ARG A 30 -10.81 0.64 -16.48
CA ARG A 30 -11.66 0.91 -17.65
C ARG A 30 -10.92 1.58 -18.80
N ASP A 31 -9.93 2.42 -18.50
CA ASP A 31 -9.17 3.15 -19.51
C ASP A 31 -8.32 2.25 -20.42
N ILE A 32 -8.06 1.01 -20.02
CA ILE A 32 -7.37 0.02 -20.87
C ILE A 32 -8.25 -1.20 -21.18
N GLY A 33 -9.57 -1.05 -21.08
CA GLY A 33 -10.52 -2.06 -21.52
C GLY A 33 -10.94 -3.09 -20.48
N GLY A 34 -10.64 -2.86 -19.21
CA GLY A 34 -11.14 -3.65 -18.09
C GLY A 34 -12.49 -3.14 -17.58
N ASP A 35 -13.05 -3.84 -16.62
CA ASP A 35 -14.33 -3.49 -15.99
C ASP A 35 -14.18 -2.76 -14.65
N ALA A 36 -12.96 -2.65 -14.14
CA ALA A 36 -12.66 -2.13 -12.81
C ALA A 36 -13.48 -2.85 -11.71
N SER A 37 -13.71 -4.15 -11.90
CA SER A 37 -14.49 -4.97 -10.96
C SER A 37 -13.70 -5.42 -9.75
N ALA A 38 -12.40 -5.19 -9.75
CA ALA A 38 -11.47 -5.54 -8.69
C ALA A 38 -10.29 -4.57 -8.72
N PHE A 39 -9.37 -4.70 -7.77
CA PHE A 39 -8.11 -3.96 -7.83
C PHE A 39 -7.36 -4.30 -9.12
N SER A 40 -6.79 -3.30 -9.79
CA SER A 40 -5.85 -3.57 -10.87
C SER A 40 -4.49 -4.00 -10.28
N PRO A 41 -3.61 -4.61 -11.09
CA PRO A 41 -2.26 -4.94 -10.60
C PRO A 41 -1.51 -3.75 -10.00
N THR A 42 -1.60 -2.58 -10.63
CA THR A 42 -0.94 -1.37 -10.09
C THR A 42 -1.65 -0.82 -8.85
N ASP A 43 -2.97 -1.01 -8.72
CA ASP A 43 -3.70 -0.70 -7.48
C ASP A 43 -3.16 -1.53 -6.31
N LEU A 44 -2.82 -2.80 -6.55
CA LEU A 44 -2.26 -3.68 -5.53
C LEU A 44 -0.89 -3.21 -5.05
N VAL A 45 -0.10 -2.59 -5.89
CA VAL A 45 1.17 -1.99 -5.48
C VAL A 45 0.90 -0.87 -4.47
N GLY A 46 -0.05 0.02 -4.76
CA GLY A 46 -0.45 1.08 -3.84
C GLY A 46 -1.04 0.54 -2.54
N ALA A 47 -1.94 -0.43 -2.65
CA ALA A 47 -2.56 -1.04 -1.47
C ALA A 47 -1.51 -1.76 -0.60
N GLY A 48 -0.57 -2.45 -1.23
CA GLY A 48 0.54 -3.10 -0.55
C GLY A 48 1.40 -2.10 0.20
N LEU A 49 1.70 -0.96 -0.41
CA LEU A 49 2.45 0.12 0.23
C LEU A 49 1.74 0.63 1.49
N ALA A 50 0.48 1.02 1.37
CA ALA A 50 -0.29 1.54 2.51
C ALA A 50 -0.44 0.51 3.63
N SER A 51 -0.73 -0.73 3.28
CA SER A 51 -0.84 -1.85 4.22
C SER A 51 0.49 -2.10 4.93
N CYS A 52 1.59 -2.08 4.20
CA CYS A 52 2.93 -2.31 4.76
C CYS A 52 3.33 -1.20 5.73
N ILE A 53 3.04 0.06 5.41
CA ILE A 53 3.31 1.20 6.30
C ILE A 53 2.60 0.98 7.64
N LEU A 54 1.30 0.69 7.61
CA LEU A 54 0.51 0.45 8.84
C LEU A 54 1.04 -0.75 9.63
N THR A 55 1.36 -1.84 8.96
CA THR A 55 1.88 -3.05 9.60
C THR A 55 3.23 -2.78 10.28
N THR A 56 4.12 -2.07 9.59
CA THR A 56 5.44 -1.74 10.13
C THR A 56 5.34 -0.80 11.33
N MET A 57 4.43 0.18 11.25
CA MET A 57 4.13 1.05 12.40
C MET A 57 3.56 0.27 13.56
N ALA A 58 2.66 -0.68 13.29
CA ALA A 58 2.07 -1.52 14.33
C ALA A 58 3.12 -2.38 15.06
N MET A 59 4.09 -2.90 14.32
CA MET A 59 5.19 -3.66 14.95
C MET A 59 5.98 -2.79 15.94
N PHE A 60 6.26 -1.56 15.58
CA PHE A 60 6.91 -0.60 16.50
C PHE A 60 5.99 -0.28 17.68
N ALA A 61 4.73 0.02 17.41
CA ALA A 61 3.75 0.39 18.42
C ALA A 61 3.57 -0.70 19.48
N GLU A 62 3.47 -1.96 19.08
CA GLU A 62 3.34 -3.09 19.98
C GLU A 62 4.51 -3.20 20.96
N ARG A 63 5.73 -2.94 20.49
CA ARG A 63 6.93 -2.97 21.35
C ARG A 63 6.94 -1.87 22.40
N HIS A 64 6.14 -0.82 22.22
CA HIS A 64 6.10 0.36 23.09
C HIS A 64 4.76 0.54 23.79
N GLY A 65 3.90 -0.50 23.76
CA GLY A 65 2.61 -0.45 24.43
C GLY A 65 1.63 0.54 23.83
N ILE A 66 1.80 0.87 22.55
CA ILE A 66 0.92 1.79 21.82
C ILE A 66 -0.09 0.95 21.03
N ASP A 67 -1.38 1.27 21.19
CA ASP A 67 -2.45 0.66 20.42
C ASP A 67 -2.80 1.54 19.22
N LEU A 68 -2.50 1.05 18.01
CA LEU A 68 -2.82 1.74 16.76
C LEU A 68 -4.16 1.34 16.16
N SER A 69 -4.98 0.56 16.87
CA SER A 69 -6.31 0.17 16.36
C SER A 69 -7.10 1.39 15.90
N GLY A 70 -7.68 1.28 14.72
CA GLY A 70 -8.40 2.39 14.10
C GLY A 70 -7.53 3.31 13.24
N ALA A 71 -6.21 3.13 13.21
CA ALA A 71 -5.37 3.85 12.26
C ALA A 71 -5.74 3.45 10.81
N THR A 72 -5.73 4.44 9.93
CA THR A 72 -6.05 4.25 8.50
C THR A 72 -4.96 4.85 7.63
N ALA A 73 -4.87 4.36 6.40
CA ALA A 73 -4.01 4.95 5.40
C ALA A 73 -4.78 5.07 4.09
N LYS A 74 -4.63 6.19 3.42
CA LYS A 74 -5.14 6.40 2.06
C LYS A 74 -3.95 6.60 1.16
N VAL A 75 -3.96 5.93 0.02
CA VAL A 75 -2.94 6.06 -1.02
C VAL A 75 -3.62 6.45 -2.31
N GLU A 76 -3.03 7.41 -3.01
CA GLU A 76 -3.44 7.75 -4.36
C GLU A 76 -2.45 7.13 -5.33
N LYS A 77 -2.94 6.52 -6.39
CA LYS A 77 -2.09 5.99 -7.45
C LYS A 77 -2.15 6.93 -8.65
N HIS A 78 -1.02 7.53 -8.98
CA HIS A 78 -0.88 8.39 -10.15
C HIS A 78 0.01 7.69 -11.17
N MET A 79 -0.55 7.41 -12.35
CA MET A 79 0.19 6.84 -13.46
C MET A 79 0.94 7.93 -14.23
N SER A 80 2.01 7.56 -14.92
CA SER A 80 2.72 8.45 -15.83
C SER A 80 1.80 8.91 -16.97
N THR A 81 2.09 10.09 -17.53
CA THR A 81 1.33 10.64 -18.64
C THR A 81 2.07 10.38 -19.97
N PRO A 82 1.32 10.08 -21.05
CA PRO A 82 1.93 9.97 -22.38
C PRO A 82 2.68 11.26 -22.77
N PRO A 83 3.80 11.17 -23.53
CA PRO A 83 4.32 9.98 -24.20
C PRO A 83 5.22 9.08 -23.35
N ALA A 84 5.37 9.36 -22.06
CA ALA A 84 6.19 8.52 -21.18
C ALA A 84 5.63 7.08 -21.16
N PRO A 85 6.49 6.06 -21.02
CA PRO A 85 6.04 4.68 -20.83
C PRO A 85 5.09 4.58 -19.65
N ARG A 86 4.03 3.78 -19.78
CA ARG A 86 3.03 3.60 -18.72
C ARG A 86 3.68 2.95 -17.49
N ARG A 87 3.66 3.67 -16.38
CA ARG A 87 4.16 3.18 -15.09
C ARG A 87 3.52 3.97 -13.95
N ILE A 88 3.65 3.46 -12.75
CA ILE A 88 3.30 4.24 -11.57
C ILE A 88 4.31 5.38 -11.42
N ALA A 89 3.81 6.61 -11.35
CA ALA A 89 4.65 7.79 -11.17
C ALA A 89 4.68 8.28 -9.72
N ARG A 90 3.52 8.23 -9.03
CA ARG A 90 3.40 8.74 -7.66
C ARG A 90 2.44 7.88 -6.84
N LEU A 91 2.77 7.71 -5.57
CA LEU A 91 1.96 7.00 -4.57
C LEU A 91 1.96 7.77 -3.25
N PRO A 92 1.40 8.99 -3.21
CA PRO A 92 1.31 9.72 -1.94
C PRO A 92 0.38 9.00 -0.97
N VAL A 93 0.81 8.90 0.28
CA VAL A 93 0.08 8.21 1.35
C VAL A 93 -0.20 9.18 2.48
N VAL A 94 -1.44 9.16 2.99
CA VAL A 94 -1.81 9.87 4.22
C VAL A 94 -2.20 8.84 5.26
N VAL A 95 -1.49 8.84 6.38
CA VAL A 95 -1.78 7.98 7.53
C VAL A 95 -2.52 8.80 8.57
N MET A 96 -3.68 8.30 9.00
CA MET A 96 -4.49 8.92 10.05
C MET A 96 -4.39 8.06 11.31
N ILE A 97 -3.92 8.65 12.39
CA ILE A 97 -3.77 7.97 13.67
C ILE A 97 -4.81 8.56 14.64
N PRO A 98 -5.61 7.71 15.31
CA PRO A 98 -6.62 8.22 16.25
C PRO A 98 -6.01 9.09 17.36
N ALA A 99 -6.73 10.13 17.75
CA ALA A 99 -6.31 11.04 18.81
C ALA A 99 -6.03 10.30 20.12
N GLY A 100 -5.02 10.76 20.85
CA GLY A 100 -4.69 10.24 22.17
C GLY A 100 -4.02 8.86 22.20
N ARG A 101 -3.75 8.25 21.06
CA ARG A 101 -3.12 6.91 20.99
C ARG A 101 -1.60 6.97 21.14
N VAL A 102 -0.98 8.00 20.59
CA VAL A 102 0.49 8.08 20.50
C VAL A 102 0.99 9.28 21.31
N PRO A 103 1.80 9.04 22.36
CA PRO A 103 2.45 10.14 23.08
C PRO A 103 3.28 10.99 22.11
N THR A 104 3.24 12.30 22.29
CA THR A 104 3.93 13.25 21.38
C THR A 104 5.40 12.92 21.20
N GLN A 105 6.09 12.52 22.28
CA GLN A 105 7.51 12.17 22.24
C GLN A 105 7.81 10.88 21.46
N MET A 106 6.80 10.07 21.16
CA MET A 106 6.96 8.82 20.40
C MET A 106 6.64 8.99 18.91
N ARG A 107 6.04 10.10 18.51
CA ARG A 107 5.55 10.29 17.13
C ARG A 107 6.67 10.20 16.10
N GLU A 108 7.79 10.88 16.34
CA GLU A 108 8.91 10.87 15.40
C GLU A 108 9.45 9.46 15.16
N ARG A 109 9.59 8.66 16.22
CA ARG A 109 10.06 7.29 16.12
C ARG A 109 9.05 6.38 15.41
N LEU A 110 7.76 6.59 15.66
CA LEU A 110 6.70 5.85 14.99
C LEU A 110 6.69 6.14 13.49
N GLU A 111 6.81 7.42 13.11
CA GLU A 111 6.86 7.83 11.71
C GLU A 111 8.11 7.30 11.01
N LYS A 112 9.24 7.26 11.71
CA LYS A 112 10.46 6.67 11.19
C LYS A 112 10.28 5.18 10.90
N ALA A 113 9.53 4.47 11.72
CA ALA A 113 9.19 3.08 11.46
C ALA A 113 8.34 2.94 10.20
N GLY A 114 7.32 3.77 10.04
CA GLY A 114 6.49 3.78 8.83
C GLY A 114 7.29 4.08 7.57
N ASN A 115 8.22 5.03 7.65
CA ASN A 115 9.08 5.40 6.53
C ASN A 115 10.06 4.29 6.13
N ALA A 116 10.33 3.35 7.03
CA ALA A 116 11.22 2.22 6.78
C ALA A 116 10.49 0.97 6.27
N CYS A 117 9.25 1.11 5.85
CA CYS A 117 8.45 0.00 5.33
C CYS A 117 9.14 -0.71 4.16
N PRO A 118 9.21 -2.06 4.17
CA PRO A 118 9.90 -2.81 3.12
C PRO A 118 9.35 -2.58 1.71
N VAL A 119 8.03 -2.39 1.55
CA VAL A 119 7.45 -2.08 0.24
C VAL A 119 7.96 -0.73 -0.25
N HIS A 120 7.96 0.29 0.61
CA HIS A 120 8.49 1.60 0.24
C HIS A 120 9.96 1.51 -0.21
N ALA A 121 10.77 0.74 0.52
CA ALA A 121 12.18 0.52 0.18
C ALA A 121 12.37 -0.24 -1.13
N SER A 122 11.35 -0.96 -1.60
CA SER A 122 11.40 -1.77 -2.81
C SER A 122 10.85 -1.07 -4.05
N LEU A 123 10.29 0.13 -3.89
CA LEU A 123 9.76 0.90 -5.03
C LEU A 123 10.91 1.44 -5.88
N HIS A 124 10.63 1.58 -7.18
CA HIS A 124 11.58 2.22 -8.08
C HIS A 124 11.88 3.66 -7.57
N PRO A 125 13.14 4.11 -7.59
CA PRO A 125 13.51 5.44 -7.08
C PRO A 125 12.77 6.61 -7.74
N GLU A 126 12.29 6.44 -8.97
CA GLU A 126 11.52 7.48 -9.67
C GLU A 126 10.07 7.58 -9.24
N ILE A 127 9.59 6.64 -8.42
CA ILE A 127 8.24 6.73 -7.87
C ILE A 127 8.27 7.66 -6.66
N GLU A 128 7.52 8.77 -6.75
CA GLU A 128 7.36 9.67 -5.62
C GLU A 128 6.31 9.10 -4.66
N ALA A 129 6.74 8.70 -3.47
CA ALA A 129 5.86 8.10 -2.47
C ALA A 129 5.99 8.81 -1.11
N PRO A 130 5.59 10.10 -1.03
CA PRO A 130 5.64 10.83 0.23
C PRO A 130 4.59 10.29 1.20
N ILE A 131 4.93 10.26 2.48
CA ILE A 131 4.03 9.79 3.54
C ILE A 131 3.77 10.95 4.49
N GLU A 132 2.49 11.30 4.65
CA GLU A 132 2.04 12.30 5.61
C GLU A 132 1.37 11.58 6.78
N TYR A 133 1.68 12.00 8.00
CA TYR A 133 1.09 11.45 9.22
C TYR A 133 0.24 12.51 9.90
N ARG A 134 -1.01 12.16 10.22
CA ARG A 134 -1.95 13.03 10.91
C ARG A 134 -2.45 12.36 12.18
N TYR A 135 -2.51 13.13 13.26
CA TYR A 135 -2.92 12.65 14.57
C TYR A 135 -4.23 13.35 14.99
N GLY A 136 -5.26 12.58 15.14
CA GLY A 136 -6.57 13.10 15.55
C GLY A 136 -7.65 13.00 14.52
#